data_2e9aafc6e1194ad86fabf3a96312ac15
#
_entry.id   2e9aafc6e1194ad86fabf3a96312ac15
#
_cell.length_a   1.000
_cell.length_b   1.000
_cell.length_c   1.000
_cell.angle_alpha   90.00
_cell.angle_beta   90.00
_cell.angle_gamma   90.00
#
_symmetry.space_group_name_H-M   'P 1'
#
loop_
_entity.id
_entity.type
_entity.pdbx_description
1 polymer ?
#
loop_
_entity_poly.entity_id
_entity_poly.type
_entity_poly.pdbx_seq_one_letter_code
_entity_poly.pdbx_strand_id
1 'polypeptide(L)'
;MKGWLVARLDNMTEKKDAAGPHDSQRVPLLVAPGEDLGDSEGYEVGHGVIAIGGRIRATKNGRTNVNGKVISVEPRRTAYMPRPGDLVIGFVEGCTNNIWFVDIGAPFNAILPMSLGPSKTDFGGTRSVIDIGEAILCRVQEVEETHSSVVTMKGMGLRKIRSGAVEIIDPHLLGRLIGKQGKALRQLKEESECRVIAGE
;
A
#
# COMPACT_ATOMS: atom_id res chain seq x y z
N MET A 1 -5.60 -22.08 23.65
CA MET A 1 -5.14 -22.70 22.39
C MET A 1 -6.28 -22.58 21.39
N LYS A 2 -6.27 -21.56 20.54
CA LYS A 2 -7.20 -21.45 19.41
C LYS A 2 -6.36 -21.42 18.14
N GLY A 3 -6.58 -22.43 17.30
CA GLY A 3 -5.78 -22.75 16.13
C GLY A 3 -6.07 -21.81 14.97
N TRP A 4 -5.09 -21.65 14.14
CA TRP A 4 -5.07 -20.87 12.92
C TRP A 4 -5.85 -21.61 11.83
N LEU A 5 -6.80 -20.94 11.19
CA LEU A 5 -7.48 -21.43 10.00
C LEU A 5 -6.90 -20.76 8.77
N VAL A 6 -6.08 -21.52 8.04
CA VAL A 6 -5.65 -21.14 6.68
C VAL A 6 -6.76 -21.59 5.72
N ALA A 7 -7.50 -20.68 5.16
CA ALA A 7 -8.47 -20.97 4.11
C ALA A 7 -7.76 -21.00 2.74
N ARG A 8 -7.61 -22.19 2.19
CA ARG A 8 -7.21 -22.47 0.82
C ARG A 8 -8.46 -22.28 -0.05
N LEU A 9 -8.42 -21.35 -0.98
CA LEU A 9 -9.46 -21.20 -2.01
C LEU A 9 -8.85 -21.48 -3.38
N ASP A 10 -9.03 -22.73 -3.81
CA ASP A 10 -8.94 -23.11 -5.21
C ASP A 10 -10.28 -22.83 -5.91
N ASN A 11 -10.16 -22.36 -7.15
CA ASN A 11 -11.21 -22.28 -8.19
C ASN A 11 -12.39 -21.31 -7.99
N MET A 12 -12.35 -20.23 -8.77
CA MET A 12 -13.59 -19.69 -9.38
C MET A 12 -13.32 -19.09 -10.77
N THR A 13 -13.73 -19.86 -11.74
CA THR A 13 -14.37 -19.53 -13.04
C THR A 13 -14.16 -18.13 -13.65
N GLU A 14 -13.63 -18.20 -14.86
CA GLU A 14 -13.69 -17.17 -15.88
C GLU A 14 -15.10 -16.62 -16.07
N LYS A 15 -15.28 -15.33 -15.88
CA LYS A 15 -16.37 -14.59 -16.48
C LYS A 15 -15.85 -13.85 -17.71
N LYS A 16 -16.29 -14.35 -18.87
CA LYS A 16 -16.27 -13.63 -20.13
C LYS A 16 -17.15 -12.37 -19.98
N ASP A 17 -16.56 -11.22 -20.02
CA ASP A 17 -17.29 -9.98 -20.24
C ASP A 17 -17.13 -9.54 -21.69
N ALA A 18 -18.29 -9.16 -22.24
CA ALA A 18 -18.54 -8.93 -23.64
C ALA A 18 -17.70 -7.78 -24.22
N ALA A 19 -17.08 -8.06 -25.35
CA ALA A 19 -16.39 -7.10 -26.19
C ALA A 19 -17.39 -6.20 -26.93
N GLY A 20 -17.26 -4.89 -26.77
CA GLY A 20 -17.81 -3.91 -27.69
C GLY A 20 -16.83 -3.70 -28.87
N PRO A 21 -17.33 -3.31 -30.05
CA PRO A 21 -16.55 -3.34 -31.28
C PRO A 21 -15.75 -2.03 -31.45
N HIS A 22 -14.46 -2.08 -31.23
CA HIS A 22 -13.49 -1.22 -31.92
C HIS A 22 -12.14 -1.91 -31.96
N ASP A 23 -11.57 -1.92 -33.14
CA ASP A 23 -10.35 -2.55 -33.61
C ASP A 23 -9.22 -2.50 -32.58
N SER A 24 -9.02 -3.61 -31.96
CA SER A 24 -8.22 -3.73 -30.74
C SER A 24 -6.81 -4.14 -31.12
N GLN A 25 -5.90 -3.23 -31.05
CA GLN A 25 -4.54 -3.58 -30.69
C GLN A 25 -4.64 -4.36 -29.39
N ARG A 26 -4.34 -5.68 -29.42
CA ARG A 26 -4.37 -6.55 -28.26
C ARG A 26 -3.26 -6.11 -27.32
N VAL A 27 -3.62 -5.28 -26.36
CA VAL A 27 -2.70 -4.91 -25.28
C VAL A 27 -2.33 -6.19 -24.53
N PRO A 28 -1.04 -6.53 -24.38
CA PRO A 28 -0.64 -7.77 -23.73
C PRO A 28 -1.10 -7.78 -22.27
N LEU A 29 -1.61 -8.93 -21.81
CA LEU A 29 -2.18 -9.07 -20.48
C LEU A 29 -1.13 -8.93 -19.36
N LEU A 30 0.09 -9.40 -19.61
CA LEU A 30 1.25 -9.32 -18.72
C LEU A 30 2.37 -8.62 -19.46
N VAL A 31 2.99 -7.66 -18.82
CA VAL A 31 4.03 -6.82 -19.43
C VAL A 31 5.23 -6.63 -18.52
N ALA A 32 6.39 -6.50 -19.15
CA ALA A 32 7.64 -6.12 -18.51
C ALA A 32 7.95 -4.64 -18.75
N PRO A 33 8.81 -4.02 -17.92
CA PRO A 33 9.29 -2.66 -18.16
C PRO A 33 9.93 -2.51 -19.53
N GLY A 34 9.54 -1.45 -20.27
CA GLY A 34 10.00 -1.16 -21.62
C GLY A 34 9.13 -1.77 -22.73
N GLU A 35 8.23 -2.69 -22.40
CA GLU A 35 7.35 -3.34 -23.38
C GLU A 35 6.33 -2.34 -23.95
N ASP A 36 6.09 -2.48 -25.27
CA ASP A 36 5.23 -1.60 -26.03
C ASP A 36 3.77 -2.03 -25.90
N LEU A 37 2.92 -1.09 -25.51
CA LEU A 37 1.49 -1.30 -25.30
C LEU A 37 0.60 -0.77 -26.44
N GLY A 38 1.22 -0.13 -27.44
CA GLY A 38 0.52 0.41 -28.59
C GLY A 38 0.70 1.92 -28.76
N ASP A 39 -0.08 2.48 -29.70
CA ASP A 39 -0.05 3.92 -30.00
C ASP A 39 -0.70 4.73 -28.88
N SER A 40 -0.16 5.93 -28.65
CA SER A 40 -0.72 6.87 -27.66
C SER A 40 -1.95 7.63 -28.14
N GLU A 41 -2.26 7.56 -29.45
CA GLU A 41 -3.42 8.26 -29.99
C GLU A 41 -4.73 7.73 -29.43
N GLY A 42 -5.50 8.60 -28.80
CA GLY A 42 -6.81 8.26 -28.20
C GLY A 42 -6.75 7.63 -26.82
N TYR A 43 -5.57 7.42 -26.25
CA TYR A 43 -5.39 6.90 -24.92
C TYR A 43 -4.70 7.88 -23.97
N GLU A 44 -5.13 7.86 -22.72
CA GLU A 44 -4.51 8.59 -21.61
C GLU A 44 -3.57 7.67 -20.84
N VAL A 45 -2.44 8.22 -20.43
CA VAL A 45 -1.40 7.50 -19.69
C VAL A 45 -1.76 7.41 -18.22
N GLY A 46 -2.04 6.22 -17.74
CA GLY A 46 -2.31 5.94 -16.34
C GLY A 46 -1.07 5.53 -15.55
N HIS A 47 -1.28 4.88 -14.41
CA HIS A 47 -0.20 4.42 -13.54
C HIS A 47 0.61 3.28 -14.18
N GLY A 48 1.95 3.30 -14.01
CA GLY A 48 2.82 2.22 -14.48
C GLY A 48 3.09 2.20 -15.98
N VAL A 49 2.73 3.27 -16.70
CA VAL A 49 2.99 3.44 -18.14
C VAL A 49 3.52 4.85 -18.43
N ILE A 50 4.16 5.02 -19.58
CA ILE A 50 4.66 6.31 -20.06
C ILE A 50 4.47 6.39 -21.57
N ALA A 51 4.17 7.59 -22.09
CA ALA A 51 4.13 7.85 -23.52
C ALA A 51 5.49 8.41 -23.99
N ILE A 52 6.12 7.75 -24.94
CA ILE A 52 7.39 8.16 -25.54
C ILE A 52 7.30 7.99 -27.07
N GLY A 53 7.52 9.06 -27.81
CA GLY A 53 7.55 9.01 -29.27
C GLY A 53 6.25 8.53 -29.91
N GLY A 54 5.09 8.91 -29.36
CA GLY A 54 3.78 8.50 -29.85
C GLY A 54 3.36 7.07 -29.46
N ARG A 55 4.17 6.37 -28.67
CA ARG A 55 3.86 5.01 -28.20
C ARG A 55 3.80 4.95 -26.69
N ILE A 56 2.92 4.09 -26.17
CA ILE A 56 2.78 3.81 -24.74
C ILE A 56 3.68 2.63 -24.39
N ARG A 57 4.49 2.80 -23.34
CA ARG A 57 5.37 1.74 -22.83
C ARG A 57 5.12 1.49 -21.35
N ALA A 58 5.21 0.21 -20.98
CA ALA A 58 5.16 -0.19 -19.58
C ALA A 58 6.41 0.28 -18.84
N THR A 59 6.25 0.81 -17.63
CA THR A 59 7.37 1.16 -16.72
C THR A 59 7.51 0.18 -15.58
N LYS A 60 6.52 -0.70 -15.41
CA LYS A 60 6.48 -1.69 -14.33
C LYS A 60 6.13 -3.07 -14.87
N ASN A 61 6.62 -4.10 -14.16
CA ASN A 61 6.19 -5.48 -14.42
C ASN A 61 4.82 -5.69 -13.79
N GLY A 62 3.84 -6.07 -14.59
CA GLY A 62 2.48 -6.21 -14.08
C GLY A 62 1.46 -6.61 -15.12
N ARG A 63 0.21 -6.44 -14.74
CA ARG A 63 -0.94 -6.68 -15.60
C ARG A 63 -1.45 -5.37 -16.18
N THR A 64 -1.68 -5.34 -17.48
CA THR A 64 -2.31 -4.20 -18.12
C THR A 64 -3.79 -4.14 -17.77
N ASN A 65 -4.24 -2.93 -17.48
CA ASN A 65 -5.63 -2.60 -17.26
C ASN A 65 -6.01 -1.43 -18.18
N VAL A 66 -7.01 -1.66 -19.02
CA VAL A 66 -7.55 -0.63 -19.92
C VAL A 66 -8.95 -0.30 -19.44
N ASN A 67 -9.11 0.91 -18.94
CA ASN A 67 -10.39 1.41 -18.46
C ASN A 67 -10.83 2.60 -19.33
N GLY A 68 -11.70 2.34 -20.30
CA GLY A 68 -12.08 3.32 -21.31
C GLY A 68 -10.87 3.74 -22.14
N LYS A 69 -10.45 5.01 -21.99
CA LYS A 69 -9.29 5.58 -22.68
C LYS A 69 -8.00 5.54 -21.86
N VAL A 70 -8.05 5.11 -20.60
CA VAL A 70 -6.88 5.09 -19.73
C VAL A 70 -6.22 3.72 -19.77
N ILE A 71 -4.94 3.68 -20.17
CA ILE A 71 -4.10 2.49 -20.09
C ILE A 71 -3.22 2.61 -18.85
N SER A 72 -3.23 1.58 -18.01
CA SER A 72 -2.41 1.46 -16.81
C SER A 72 -1.80 0.08 -16.68
N VAL A 73 -0.75 -0.05 -15.91
CA VAL A 73 -0.15 -1.33 -15.52
C VAL A 73 -0.25 -1.46 -14.00
N GLU A 74 -1.00 -2.47 -13.56
CA GLU A 74 -1.06 -2.86 -12.17
C GLU A 74 0.13 -3.77 -11.86
N PRO A 75 1.06 -3.33 -11.01
CA PRO A 75 2.25 -4.12 -10.71
C PRO A 75 1.88 -5.37 -9.92
N ARG A 76 2.52 -6.49 -10.26
CA ARG A 76 2.26 -7.79 -9.63
C ARG A 76 2.91 -7.92 -8.25
N ARG A 77 4.06 -7.29 -8.06
CA ARG A 77 4.78 -7.14 -6.79
C ARG A 77 5.54 -5.83 -6.84
N THR A 78 5.29 -4.96 -5.91
CA THR A 78 6.09 -3.75 -5.69
C THR A 78 6.35 -3.61 -4.22
N ALA A 79 7.54 -3.09 -3.90
CA ALA A 79 7.73 -2.52 -2.58
C ALA A 79 6.72 -1.38 -2.37
N TYR A 80 6.26 -1.24 -1.16
CA TYR A 80 5.41 -0.12 -0.79
C TYR A 80 6.18 1.18 -1.02
N MET A 81 5.54 2.13 -1.69
CA MET A 81 6.08 3.47 -1.91
C MET A 81 5.16 4.46 -1.18
N PRO A 82 5.64 5.10 -0.12
CA PRO A 82 4.84 5.99 0.71
C PRO A 82 4.26 7.15 -0.09
N ARG A 83 3.03 7.53 0.25
CA ARG A 83 2.37 8.72 -0.28
C ARG A 83 1.82 9.56 0.87
N PRO A 84 1.82 10.89 0.76
CA PRO A 84 1.17 11.72 1.76
C PRO A 84 -0.29 11.32 1.98
N GLY A 85 -0.66 11.10 3.24
CA GLY A 85 -2.00 10.68 3.62
C GLY A 85 -2.18 9.19 3.89
N ASP A 86 -1.25 8.33 3.46
CA ASP A 86 -1.31 6.88 3.69
C ASP A 86 -1.35 6.55 5.19
N LEU A 87 -2.21 5.61 5.54
CA LEU A 87 -2.27 5.03 6.87
C LEU A 87 -1.36 3.79 6.90
N VAL A 88 -0.34 3.81 7.73
CA VAL A 88 0.67 2.76 7.77
C VAL A 88 0.85 2.21 9.17
N ILE A 89 1.17 0.91 9.24
CA ILE A 89 1.64 0.27 10.44
C ILE A 89 3.16 0.15 10.31
N GLY A 90 3.89 0.66 11.28
CA GLY A 90 5.34 0.60 11.28
C GLY A 90 5.90 0.07 12.59
N PHE A 91 7.11 -0.46 12.51
CA PHE A 91 7.89 -0.91 13.66
C PHE A 91 9.02 0.07 13.93
N VAL A 92 9.20 0.45 15.19
CA VAL A 92 10.31 1.32 15.58
C VAL A 92 11.60 0.52 15.59
N GLU A 93 12.51 0.83 14.68
CA GLU A 93 13.84 0.20 14.60
C GLU A 93 14.91 0.93 15.40
N GLY A 94 14.74 2.22 15.57
CA GLY A 94 15.69 3.04 16.30
C GLY A 94 15.09 4.35 16.80
N CYS A 95 15.75 4.95 17.75
CA CYS A 95 15.37 6.26 18.24
C CYS A 95 16.61 7.07 18.65
N THR A 96 16.47 8.38 18.50
CA THR A 96 17.41 9.38 19.03
C THR A 96 16.70 10.22 20.08
N ASN A 97 17.35 11.28 20.55
CA ASN A 97 16.77 12.15 21.58
C ASN A 97 15.47 12.86 21.15
N ASN A 98 15.22 12.97 19.85
CA ASN A 98 14.11 13.76 19.31
C ASN A 98 13.35 13.13 18.14
N ILE A 99 13.78 11.96 17.63
CA ILE A 99 13.14 11.27 16.51
C ILE A 99 13.13 9.76 16.74
N TRP A 100 12.16 9.08 16.12
CA TRP A 100 12.11 7.65 15.93
C TRP A 100 12.28 7.31 14.46
N PHE A 101 13.03 6.25 14.18
CA PHE A 101 13.14 5.63 12.88
C PHE A 101 12.15 4.47 12.83
N VAL A 102 11.27 4.49 11.85
CA VAL A 102 10.14 3.57 11.75
C VAL A 102 10.22 2.81 10.43
N ASP A 103 10.34 1.51 10.50
CA ASP A 103 10.17 0.65 9.33
C ASP A 103 8.68 0.55 9.00
N ILE A 104 8.31 1.01 7.82
CA ILE A 104 6.95 0.98 7.28
C ILE A 104 6.82 0.06 6.06
N GLY A 105 7.80 -0.84 5.85
CA GLY A 105 7.87 -1.69 4.67
C GLY A 105 8.22 -0.96 3.37
N ALA A 106 8.72 0.26 3.46
CA ALA A 106 9.20 1.07 2.35
C ALA A 106 10.72 0.86 2.12
N PRO A 107 11.28 1.32 0.99
CA PRO A 107 12.72 1.22 0.73
C PRO A 107 13.59 1.96 1.76
N PHE A 108 13.04 2.98 2.42
CA PHE A 108 13.70 3.77 3.45
C PHE A 108 12.82 3.87 4.69
N ASN A 109 13.46 3.90 5.85
CA ASN A 109 12.76 4.09 7.11
C ASN A 109 12.09 5.47 7.14
N ALA A 110 10.89 5.50 7.67
CA ALA A 110 10.19 6.75 7.93
C ALA A 110 10.75 7.41 9.20
N ILE A 111 10.67 8.72 9.24
CA ILE A 111 11.05 9.53 10.38
C ILE A 111 9.79 9.99 11.12
N LEU A 112 9.71 9.69 12.41
CA LEU A 112 8.69 10.24 13.30
C LEU A 112 9.36 11.28 14.22
N PRO A 113 9.20 12.58 13.98
CA PRO A 113 9.68 13.60 14.89
C PRO A 113 8.93 13.58 16.21
N MET A 114 9.58 13.91 17.29
CA MET A 114 9.00 14.01 18.64
C MET A 114 7.80 14.98 18.68
N SER A 115 7.85 16.04 17.88
CA SER A 115 6.75 17.01 17.73
C SER A 115 5.48 16.40 17.13
N LEU A 116 5.60 15.30 16.36
CA LEU A 116 4.52 14.57 15.71
C LEU A 116 4.18 13.25 16.42
N GLY A 117 4.84 12.97 17.54
CA GLY A 117 4.59 11.80 18.39
C GLY A 117 3.24 11.84 19.10
N PRO A 118 2.90 10.73 19.82
CA PRO A 118 1.57 10.56 20.43
C PRO A 118 1.33 11.48 21.64
N SER A 119 2.38 11.94 22.28
CA SER A 119 2.31 12.80 23.48
C SER A 119 3.43 13.82 23.47
N LYS A 120 3.29 14.86 24.29
CA LYS A 120 4.40 15.76 24.59
C LYS A 120 5.48 14.96 25.36
N THR A 121 6.68 15.01 24.86
CA THR A 121 7.82 14.27 25.40
C THR A 121 8.97 15.25 25.56
N ASP A 122 9.70 15.15 26.66
CA ASP A 122 10.90 15.94 26.85
C ASP A 122 12.05 15.42 25.99
N PHE A 123 12.98 16.29 25.67
CA PHE A 123 14.18 15.93 24.90
C PHE A 123 14.94 14.78 25.59
N GLY A 124 15.22 13.71 24.83
CA GLY A 124 15.83 12.49 25.35
C GLY A 124 14.85 11.46 25.93
N GLY A 125 13.56 11.81 26.06
CA GLY A 125 12.52 10.92 26.59
C GLY A 125 11.83 10.03 25.55
N THR A 126 12.32 9.95 24.32
CA THR A 126 11.70 9.22 23.21
C THR A 126 11.43 7.76 23.56
N ARG A 127 12.41 7.04 24.15
CA ARG A 127 12.28 5.64 24.52
C ARG A 127 11.23 5.35 25.60
N SER A 128 10.93 6.31 26.45
CA SER A 128 9.89 6.14 27.46
C SER A 128 8.47 6.15 26.87
N VAL A 129 8.30 6.75 25.70
CA VAL A 129 7.01 6.83 25.00
C VAL A 129 6.83 5.68 24.02
N ILE A 130 7.82 5.50 23.14
CA ILE A 130 7.83 4.39 22.19
C ILE A 130 9.24 3.81 22.19
N ASP A 131 9.37 2.54 22.53
CA ASP A 131 10.65 1.86 22.53
C ASP A 131 10.89 1.11 21.20
N ILE A 132 12.14 0.71 21.00
CA ILE A 132 12.56 -0.08 19.84
C ILE A 132 11.80 -1.41 19.82
N GLY A 133 11.34 -1.85 18.65
CA GLY A 133 10.56 -3.06 18.46
C GLY A 133 9.06 -2.89 18.65
N GLU A 134 8.60 -1.72 19.07
CA GLU A 134 7.16 -1.47 19.24
C GLU A 134 6.49 -1.08 17.93
N ALA A 135 5.27 -1.56 17.73
CA ALA A 135 4.46 -1.25 16.57
C ALA A 135 3.60 -0.01 16.79
N ILE A 136 3.52 0.81 15.77
CA ILE A 136 2.71 2.04 15.77
C ILE A 136 1.81 2.10 14.56
N LEU A 137 0.62 2.67 14.75
CA LEU A 137 -0.26 3.07 13.66
C LEU A 137 -0.06 4.57 13.45
N CYS A 138 0.47 4.93 12.30
CA CYS A 138 0.80 6.31 11.96
C CYS A 138 0.31 6.66 10.55
N ARG A 139 0.43 7.92 10.19
CA ARG A 139 0.07 8.42 8.87
C ARG A 139 1.27 9.11 8.24
N VAL A 140 1.50 8.85 6.96
CA VAL A 140 2.50 9.57 6.17
C VAL A 140 2.04 11.02 6.02
N GLN A 141 2.84 11.95 6.52
CA GLN A 141 2.57 13.38 6.43
C GLN A 141 3.12 13.97 5.14
N GLU A 142 4.38 13.66 4.86
CA GLU A 142 5.08 14.12 3.67
C GLU A 142 6.12 13.10 3.22
N VAL A 143 6.50 13.18 1.96
CA VAL A 143 7.57 12.38 1.36
C VAL A 143 8.51 13.35 0.67
N GLU A 144 9.78 13.30 1.05
CA GLU A 144 10.83 14.13 0.47
C GLU A 144 11.25 13.61 -0.91
N GLU A 145 11.96 14.43 -1.67
CA GLU A 145 12.53 14.05 -2.97
C GLU A 145 13.48 12.84 -2.89
N THR A 146 14.12 12.66 -1.74
CA THR A 146 15.00 11.53 -1.41
C THR A 146 14.23 10.23 -1.11
N HIS A 147 12.89 10.25 -1.22
CA HIS A 147 11.97 9.19 -0.80
C HIS A 147 11.96 8.89 0.71
N SER A 148 12.63 9.71 1.52
CA SER A 148 12.43 9.70 2.96
C SER A 148 11.02 10.18 3.30
N SER A 149 10.34 9.48 4.17
CA SER A 149 9.00 9.84 4.58
C SER A 149 8.94 10.32 6.03
N VAL A 150 8.18 11.37 6.26
CA VAL A 150 7.85 11.83 7.60
C VAL A 150 6.48 11.34 7.97
N VAL A 151 6.38 10.68 9.12
CA VAL A 151 5.11 10.16 9.64
C VAL A 151 4.66 10.91 10.88
N THR A 152 3.36 10.87 11.12
CA THR A 152 2.74 11.50 12.29
C THR A 152 1.85 10.53 13.04
N MET A 153 1.83 10.67 14.36
CA MET A 153 0.86 10.01 15.24
C MET A 153 -0.20 10.99 15.75
N LYS A 154 -0.20 12.24 15.28
CA LYS A 154 -1.23 13.24 15.58
C LYS A 154 -2.42 13.05 14.64
N GLY A 155 -3.48 12.49 15.18
CA GLY A 155 -4.71 12.27 14.42
C GLY A 155 -5.62 11.27 15.11
N MET A 156 -6.88 11.30 14.71
CA MET A 156 -7.87 10.39 15.28
C MET A 156 -7.56 8.95 14.87
N GLY A 157 -7.46 8.06 15.87
CA GLY A 157 -7.19 6.64 15.66
C GLY A 157 -5.73 6.24 15.58
N LEU A 158 -4.80 7.18 15.40
CA LEU A 158 -3.36 6.92 15.39
C LEU A 158 -2.87 6.64 16.82
N ARG A 159 -2.08 5.59 16.98
CA ARG A 159 -1.67 5.14 18.32
C ARG A 159 -0.55 4.10 18.26
N LYS A 160 0.08 3.87 19.40
CA LYS A 160 0.89 2.70 19.66
C LYS A 160 0.01 1.44 19.70
N ILE A 161 0.44 0.38 19.05
CA ILE A 161 -0.22 -0.93 19.06
C ILE A 161 0.32 -1.70 20.25
N ARG A 162 -0.52 -1.92 21.26
CA ARG A 162 -0.09 -2.56 22.51
C ARG A 162 -0.31 -4.07 22.51
N SER A 163 -1.23 -4.56 21.70
CA SER A 163 -1.58 -5.97 21.61
C SER A 163 -2.18 -6.27 20.24
N GLY A 164 -1.99 -7.50 19.78
CA GLY A 164 -2.47 -7.99 18.52
C GLY A 164 -1.36 -8.62 17.70
N ALA A 165 -1.69 -9.06 16.49
CA ALA A 165 -0.77 -9.53 15.49
C ALA A 165 -0.72 -8.54 14.33
N VAL A 166 0.45 -8.35 13.76
CA VAL A 166 0.66 -7.60 12.52
C VAL A 166 1.07 -8.62 11.46
N GLU A 167 0.28 -8.68 10.39
CA GLU A 167 0.53 -9.59 9.27
C GLU A 167 0.78 -8.77 8.01
N ILE A 168 1.80 -9.16 7.27
CA ILE A 168 2.17 -8.53 6.00
C ILE A 168 1.41 -9.25 4.89
N ILE A 169 0.67 -8.50 4.11
CA ILE A 169 -0.07 -9.01 2.96
C ILE A 169 0.47 -8.38 1.67
N ASP A 170 0.38 -9.14 0.59
CA ASP A 170 0.74 -8.60 -0.72
C ASP A 170 -0.22 -7.45 -1.10
N PRO A 171 0.28 -6.31 -1.61
CA PRO A 171 -0.54 -5.14 -1.95
C PRO A 171 -1.71 -5.44 -2.88
N HIS A 172 -1.54 -6.39 -3.82
CA HIS A 172 -2.60 -6.79 -4.75
C HIS A 172 -3.77 -7.53 -4.06
N LEU A 173 -3.59 -8.03 -2.84
CA LEU A 173 -4.64 -8.68 -2.06
C LEU A 173 -5.45 -7.69 -1.21
N LEU A 174 -4.96 -6.46 -1.02
CA LEU A 174 -5.61 -5.46 -0.19
C LEU A 174 -7.04 -5.17 -0.66
N GLY A 175 -7.23 -5.03 -1.96
CA GLY A 175 -8.56 -4.83 -2.55
C GLY A 175 -9.53 -5.98 -2.27
N ARG A 176 -9.04 -7.22 -2.24
CA ARG A 176 -9.82 -8.42 -1.89
C ARG A 176 -10.13 -8.47 -0.39
N LEU A 177 -9.17 -8.11 0.45
CA LEU A 177 -9.34 -8.05 1.90
C LEU A 177 -10.40 -7.01 2.31
N ILE A 178 -10.37 -5.84 1.69
CA ILE A 178 -11.37 -4.79 1.93
C ILE A 178 -12.72 -5.20 1.33
N GLY A 179 -12.71 -5.74 0.12
CA GLY A 179 -13.91 -6.14 -0.62
C GLY A 179 -14.76 -4.97 -1.09
N LYS A 180 -15.82 -5.25 -1.84
CA LYS A 180 -16.75 -4.22 -2.33
C LYS A 180 -17.38 -3.47 -1.14
N GLN A 181 -17.18 -2.15 -1.09
CA GLN A 181 -17.68 -1.27 -0.02
C GLN A 181 -17.28 -1.71 1.40
N GLY A 182 -16.13 -2.37 1.55
CA GLY A 182 -15.65 -2.83 2.85
C GLY A 182 -16.39 -4.03 3.44
N LYS A 183 -17.18 -4.75 2.65
CA LYS A 183 -17.98 -5.90 3.15
C LYS A 183 -17.10 -7.03 3.68
N ALA A 184 -16.04 -7.41 2.96
CA ALA A 184 -15.17 -8.50 3.38
C ALA A 184 -14.45 -8.17 4.68
N LEU A 185 -13.93 -6.95 4.80
CA LEU A 185 -13.28 -6.49 6.03
C LEU A 185 -14.26 -6.43 7.23
N ARG A 186 -15.52 -6.05 6.97
CA ARG A 186 -16.55 -6.02 8.01
C ARG A 186 -16.90 -7.43 8.49
N GLN A 187 -17.11 -8.35 7.55
CA GLN A 187 -17.36 -9.76 7.85
C GLN A 187 -16.18 -10.37 8.64
N LEU A 188 -14.93 -10.09 8.24
CA LEU A 188 -13.75 -10.55 8.96
C LEU A 188 -13.71 -10.04 10.40
N LYS A 189 -14.11 -8.78 10.65
CA LYS A 189 -14.19 -8.22 11.99
C LYS A 189 -15.28 -8.89 12.85
N GLU A 190 -16.41 -9.21 12.24
CA GLU A 190 -17.54 -9.88 12.92
C GLU A 190 -17.19 -11.33 13.26
N GLU A 191 -16.62 -12.07 12.32
CA GLU A 191 -16.27 -13.49 12.51
C GLU A 191 -15.07 -13.69 13.46
N SER A 192 -14.08 -12.78 13.42
CA SER A 192 -12.90 -12.87 14.29
C SER A 192 -13.08 -12.25 15.67
N GLU A 193 -14.14 -11.46 15.88
CA GLU A 193 -14.34 -10.61 17.07
C GLU A 193 -13.12 -9.70 17.36
N CYS A 194 -12.31 -9.45 16.34
CA CYS A 194 -11.09 -8.67 16.44
C CYS A 194 -11.26 -7.29 15.81
N ARG A 195 -10.50 -6.32 16.32
CA ARG A 195 -10.37 -5.03 15.65
C ARG A 195 -9.33 -5.15 14.54
N VAL A 196 -9.78 -5.33 13.31
CA VAL A 196 -8.91 -5.41 12.14
C VAL A 196 -8.68 -4.00 11.58
N ILE A 197 -7.42 -3.65 11.36
CA ILE A 197 -6.99 -2.40 10.71
C ILE A 197 -6.18 -2.82 9.50
N ALA A 198 -6.57 -2.35 8.32
CA ALA A 198 -5.78 -2.48 7.12
C ALA A 198 -5.03 -1.15 6.92
N GLY A 199 -3.72 -1.22 6.83
CA GLY A 199 -2.84 -0.13 6.42
C GLY A 199 -2.26 -0.43 5.04
N GLU A 200 -1.73 0.58 4.40
CA GLU A 200 -1.00 0.45 3.15
C GLU A 200 0.46 0.08 3.41
#